data_4a86cf6a0812823d1c748e9d264cf990
#
_entry.id   4a86cf6a0812823d1c748e9d264cf990
#
_cell.length_a   1.000
_cell.length_b   1.000
_cell.length_c   1.000
_cell.angle_alpha   90.00
_cell.angle_beta   90.00
_cell.angle_gamma   90.00
#
_symmetry.space_group_name_H-M   'P 1'
#
loop_
_entity.id
_entity.type
_entity.pdbx_description
1 polymer ?
#
loop_
_entity_poly.entity_id
_entity_poly.type
_entity_poly.pdbx_seq_one_letter_code
_entity_poly.pdbx_strand_id
1 'polypeptide(L)'
;MRIAVIEDERPIREGLVHILNKISPEYQVVGSAENGREGLILLEEQDPDLILLDIQMPDMNGLQMLKEARERGSMTKVVILTAYSDFDYAKKAIALGIENYLLKPVNLTELKNTLSKIKEEIFVEQRGKNSLSLETVIKDALEGEYEEDSRLEEMLLEKYGFSGRKQIYCMYLFMGKYYDSEQKEAELFLEEFREHNPDKKMCWLWREKRQSVFICFYDVKAKKNFIQYLKQSVVPAFSMRIHDHGAFAGKECQGLGELAEIENALTEACGWHLILGNRVLIKCKKIAQLRTKRFTYPADLENQARSAVIHLDYPAFTRCFQQFMEAGLREVHSPQEIREVCIRFAYAVINTAKECGTLRDEDLLVQKILHTILNAVFWEEIMDAMLELFVCIENDEKKQTSAELLVQKALSIIKECYSDGINLEETARRLHVTEQYLGTQLKKETGSSFTEIIRRYKIAHVKQLLLDTELKLNQIASMAGFSDPKDMSK
;
A
#
# COMPACT_ATOMS: atom_id res chain seq x y z
N MET A 1 6.17 7.71 -23.78
CA MET A 1 5.89 8.31 -25.09
C MET A 1 7.17 8.89 -25.66
N ARG A 2 7.57 8.42 -26.83
CA ARG A 2 8.81 8.80 -27.55
C ARG A 2 8.51 10.04 -28.41
N ILE A 3 9.25 11.13 -28.21
CA ILE A 3 8.99 12.42 -28.84
C ILE A 3 10.21 12.86 -29.64
N ALA A 4 10.00 13.33 -30.87
CA ALA A 4 11.02 14.01 -31.65
C ALA A 4 10.69 15.52 -31.75
N VAL A 5 11.72 16.36 -31.84
CA VAL A 5 11.57 17.82 -31.99
C VAL A 5 12.25 18.26 -33.26
N ILE A 6 11.49 18.90 -34.16
CA ILE A 6 11.99 19.37 -35.47
C ILE A 6 11.74 20.88 -35.53
N GLU A 7 12.84 21.63 -35.46
CA GLU A 7 12.85 23.08 -35.25
C GLU A 7 14.19 23.64 -35.74
N ASP A 8 14.20 24.63 -36.61
CA ASP A 8 15.47 25.17 -37.15
C ASP A 8 16.18 26.08 -36.14
N GLU A 9 15.45 26.84 -35.36
CA GLU A 9 16.04 27.71 -34.35
C GLU A 9 16.60 26.92 -33.14
N ARG A 10 17.93 26.77 -33.11
CA ARG A 10 18.62 26.02 -32.04
C ARG A 10 18.21 26.36 -30.61
N PRO A 11 18.05 27.66 -30.20
CA PRO A 11 17.63 27.99 -28.84
C PRO A 11 16.22 27.49 -28.49
N ILE A 12 15.30 27.51 -29.48
CA ILE A 12 13.92 27.02 -29.29
C ILE A 12 13.94 25.51 -29.22
N ARG A 13 14.67 24.85 -30.11
CA ARG A 13 14.83 23.40 -30.15
C ARG A 13 15.38 22.84 -28.82
N GLU A 14 16.50 23.39 -28.32
CA GLU A 14 17.09 22.99 -27.04
C GLU A 14 16.17 23.31 -25.86
N GLY A 15 15.47 24.44 -25.92
CA GLY A 15 14.47 24.81 -24.92
C GLY A 15 13.30 23.82 -24.84
N LEU A 16 12.75 23.40 -25.97
CA LEU A 16 11.68 22.40 -26.04
C LEU A 16 12.13 21.05 -25.49
N VAL A 17 13.32 20.57 -25.87
CA VAL A 17 13.91 19.35 -25.35
C VAL A 17 14.04 19.42 -23.82
N HIS A 18 14.55 20.53 -23.30
CA HIS A 18 14.68 20.72 -21.87
C HIS A 18 13.32 20.75 -21.12
N ILE A 19 12.33 21.41 -21.72
CA ILE A 19 10.97 21.47 -21.16
C ILE A 19 10.34 20.08 -21.14
N LEU A 20 10.42 19.32 -22.23
CA LEU A 20 9.87 17.96 -22.33
C LEU A 20 10.44 17.04 -21.25
N ASN A 21 11.77 17.04 -21.08
CA ASN A 21 12.45 16.24 -20.05
C ASN A 21 12.06 16.64 -18.61
N LYS A 22 11.59 17.89 -18.39
CA LYS A 22 11.12 18.38 -17.09
C LYS A 22 9.64 18.14 -16.82
N ILE A 23 8.83 18.02 -17.86
CA ILE A 23 7.36 17.86 -17.70
C ILE A 23 7.02 16.53 -17.05
N SER A 24 7.62 15.44 -17.54
CA SER A 24 7.39 14.08 -17.00
C SER A 24 8.53 13.14 -17.42
N PRO A 25 9.00 12.25 -16.54
CA PRO A 25 9.97 11.21 -16.89
C PRO A 25 9.43 10.20 -17.93
N GLU A 26 8.14 10.19 -18.18
CA GLU A 26 7.49 9.33 -19.17
C GLU A 26 7.60 9.88 -20.61
N TYR A 27 8.07 11.13 -20.79
CA TYR A 27 8.32 11.75 -22.08
C TYR A 27 9.80 11.62 -22.43
N GLN A 28 10.11 10.72 -23.35
CA GLN A 28 11.46 10.47 -23.79
C GLN A 28 11.73 11.18 -25.11
N VAL A 29 12.59 12.20 -25.12
CA VAL A 29 13.04 12.82 -26.36
C VAL A 29 14.05 11.89 -27.05
N VAL A 30 13.64 11.32 -28.18
CA VAL A 30 14.43 10.32 -28.95
C VAL A 30 15.35 10.96 -29.98
N GLY A 31 15.15 12.23 -30.28
CA GLY A 31 16.01 12.98 -31.17
C GLY A 31 15.47 14.38 -31.48
N SER A 32 16.31 15.18 -32.15
CA SER A 32 15.90 16.48 -32.67
C SER A 32 16.59 16.75 -34.04
N ALA A 33 15.93 17.50 -34.90
CA ALA A 33 16.42 17.87 -36.22
C ALA A 33 16.24 19.38 -36.48
N GLU A 34 17.04 19.95 -37.36
CA GLU A 34 17.05 21.38 -37.68
C GLU A 34 16.41 21.74 -39.03
N ASN A 35 15.97 20.75 -39.79
CA ASN A 35 15.26 20.93 -41.04
C ASN A 35 14.40 19.71 -41.37
N GLY A 36 13.51 19.84 -42.36
CA GLY A 36 12.60 18.76 -42.74
C GLY A 36 13.27 17.50 -43.30
N ARG A 37 14.46 17.60 -43.94
CA ARG A 37 15.16 16.42 -44.45
C ARG A 37 15.74 15.57 -43.32
N GLU A 38 16.39 16.21 -42.36
CA GLU A 38 16.89 15.51 -41.16
C GLU A 38 15.72 14.96 -40.33
N GLY A 39 14.58 15.67 -40.29
CA GLY A 39 13.37 15.21 -39.66
C GLY A 39 12.81 13.95 -40.27
N LEU A 40 12.86 13.77 -41.61
CA LEU A 40 12.45 12.53 -42.28
C LEU A 40 13.36 11.35 -41.89
N ILE A 41 14.67 11.57 -41.86
CA ILE A 41 15.65 10.54 -41.46
C ILE A 41 15.41 10.14 -40.00
N LEU A 42 15.21 11.14 -39.13
CA LEU A 42 14.93 10.91 -37.73
C LEU A 42 13.65 10.08 -37.50
N LEU A 43 12.60 10.33 -38.30
CA LEU A 43 11.37 9.56 -38.30
C LEU A 43 11.61 8.08 -38.65
N GLU A 44 12.39 7.83 -39.73
CA GLU A 44 12.68 6.47 -40.19
C GLU A 44 13.56 5.68 -39.21
N GLU A 45 14.54 6.35 -38.59
CA GLU A 45 15.51 5.68 -37.69
C GLU A 45 14.96 5.48 -36.28
N GLN A 46 14.17 6.44 -35.75
CA GLN A 46 13.76 6.46 -34.37
C GLN A 46 12.30 6.08 -34.14
N ASP A 47 11.46 6.07 -35.18
CA ASP A 47 10.01 5.76 -35.09
C ASP A 47 9.35 6.37 -33.84
N PRO A 48 9.30 7.72 -33.72
CA PRO A 48 8.74 8.37 -32.55
C PRO A 48 7.20 8.27 -32.55
N ASP A 49 6.60 8.27 -31.33
CA ASP A 49 5.16 8.31 -31.15
C ASP A 49 4.58 9.68 -31.54
N LEU A 50 5.33 10.75 -31.27
CA LEU A 50 4.93 12.14 -31.49
C LEU A 50 6.08 12.99 -32.02
N ILE A 51 5.73 13.93 -32.90
CA ILE A 51 6.66 14.99 -33.37
C ILE A 51 6.10 16.35 -32.96
N LEU A 52 6.98 17.19 -32.39
CA LEU A 52 6.80 18.63 -32.34
C LEU A 52 7.49 19.24 -33.58
N LEU A 53 6.73 19.83 -34.46
CA LEU A 53 7.21 20.23 -35.81
C LEU A 53 6.98 21.71 -36.05
N ASP A 54 8.05 22.48 -36.34
CA ASP A 54 7.91 23.83 -36.90
C ASP A 54 7.52 23.77 -38.38
N ILE A 55 6.71 24.76 -38.81
CA ILE A 55 6.34 24.89 -40.18
C ILE A 55 7.48 25.54 -41.01
N GLN A 56 8.06 26.63 -40.46
CA GLN A 56 9.01 27.45 -41.21
C GLN A 56 10.45 27.03 -40.95
N MET A 57 10.98 26.18 -41.82
CA MET A 57 12.37 25.72 -41.74
C MET A 57 13.03 25.86 -43.14
N PRO A 58 14.35 26.04 -43.16
CA PRO A 58 15.11 26.07 -44.41
C PRO A 58 15.07 24.74 -45.15
N ASP A 59 15.37 24.75 -46.44
CA ASP A 59 15.45 23.62 -47.37
C ASP A 59 14.13 22.86 -47.58
N MET A 60 13.54 22.30 -46.56
CA MET A 60 12.26 21.62 -46.58
C MET A 60 11.41 22.10 -45.37
N ASN A 61 10.29 22.76 -45.65
CA ASN A 61 9.39 23.18 -44.57
C ASN A 61 8.63 22.02 -43.93
N GLY A 62 8.09 22.28 -42.70
CA GLY A 62 7.44 21.20 -41.90
C GLY A 62 6.23 20.57 -42.59
N LEU A 63 5.43 21.33 -43.36
CA LEU A 63 4.29 20.76 -44.09
C LEU A 63 4.72 19.90 -45.29
N GLN A 64 5.80 20.28 -45.96
CA GLN A 64 6.38 19.44 -47.03
C GLN A 64 6.93 18.14 -46.46
N MET A 65 7.65 18.24 -45.35
CA MET A 65 8.17 17.06 -44.63
C MET A 65 7.00 16.15 -44.19
N LEU A 66 5.97 16.70 -43.57
CA LEU A 66 4.82 15.92 -43.10
C LEU A 66 4.09 15.22 -44.26
N LYS A 67 3.92 15.91 -45.39
CA LYS A 67 3.30 15.34 -46.58
C LYS A 67 4.13 14.15 -47.08
N GLU A 68 5.43 14.29 -47.19
CA GLU A 68 6.32 13.23 -47.64
C GLU A 68 6.35 12.05 -46.63
N ALA A 69 6.33 12.32 -45.33
CA ALA A 69 6.21 11.30 -44.29
C ALA A 69 4.89 10.51 -44.42
N ARG A 70 3.75 11.17 -44.68
CA ARG A 70 2.48 10.50 -44.92
C ARG A 70 2.47 9.67 -46.19
N GLU A 71 3.09 10.18 -47.30
CA GLU A 71 3.24 9.41 -48.54
C GLU A 71 4.11 8.16 -48.37
N ARG A 72 5.08 8.18 -47.44
CA ARG A 72 5.88 7.00 -47.02
C ARG A 72 5.17 6.08 -46.01
N GLY A 73 3.92 6.41 -45.60
CA GLY A 73 3.12 5.59 -44.71
C GLY A 73 3.32 5.85 -43.23
N SER A 74 4.05 6.91 -42.84
CA SER A 74 4.19 7.25 -41.41
C SER A 74 2.85 7.70 -40.82
N MET A 75 2.47 7.10 -39.68
CA MET A 75 1.28 7.44 -38.90
C MET A 75 1.63 8.18 -37.60
N THR A 76 2.88 8.59 -37.43
CA THR A 76 3.37 9.33 -36.25
C THR A 76 2.47 10.54 -35.98
N LYS A 77 2.06 10.73 -34.72
CA LYS A 77 1.28 11.90 -34.27
C LYS A 77 2.10 13.17 -34.43
N VAL A 78 1.46 14.29 -34.81
CA VAL A 78 2.16 15.55 -35.08
C VAL A 78 1.46 16.71 -34.40
N VAL A 79 2.22 17.49 -33.64
CA VAL A 79 1.84 18.81 -33.15
C VAL A 79 2.65 19.86 -33.86
N ILE A 80 1.98 20.78 -34.52
CA ILE A 80 2.62 21.89 -35.22
C ILE A 80 2.94 23.01 -34.22
N LEU A 81 4.15 23.55 -34.33
CA LEU A 81 4.59 24.75 -33.63
C LEU A 81 4.78 25.86 -34.67
N THR A 82 4.22 27.06 -34.47
CA THR A 82 4.33 28.15 -35.46
C THR A 82 4.23 29.54 -34.84
N ALA A 83 4.95 30.47 -35.43
CA ALA A 83 4.86 31.91 -35.06
C ALA A 83 3.68 32.62 -35.68
N TYR A 84 2.98 32.04 -36.65
CA TYR A 84 1.92 32.70 -37.43
C TYR A 84 0.55 32.03 -37.24
N SER A 85 -0.47 32.87 -37.08
CA SER A 85 -1.87 32.45 -37.09
C SER A 85 -2.43 32.41 -38.54
N ASP A 86 -1.64 31.94 -39.51
CA ASP A 86 -2.05 31.89 -40.91
C ASP A 86 -3.02 30.73 -41.14
N PHE A 87 -4.24 31.07 -41.49
CA PHE A 87 -5.34 30.15 -41.72
C PHE A 87 -5.04 29.12 -42.81
N ASP A 88 -4.27 29.49 -43.83
CA ASP A 88 -3.94 28.59 -44.93
C ASP A 88 -2.97 27.48 -44.52
N TYR A 89 -2.03 27.77 -43.63
CA TYR A 89 -1.15 26.73 -43.06
C TYR A 89 -1.91 25.78 -42.13
N ALA A 90 -2.77 26.31 -41.28
CA ALA A 90 -3.60 25.50 -40.39
C ALA A 90 -4.51 24.54 -41.19
N LYS A 91 -5.16 25.04 -42.27
CA LYS A 91 -6.02 24.20 -43.12
C LYS A 91 -5.24 23.06 -43.82
N LYS A 92 -4.03 23.36 -44.34
CA LYS A 92 -3.17 22.34 -44.96
C LYS A 92 -2.68 21.29 -43.92
N ALA A 93 -2.33 21.75 -42.73
CA ALA A 93 -1.88 20.87 -41.64
C ALA A 93 -2.99 19.90 -41.20
N ILE A 94 -4.22 20.41 -41.01
CA ILE A 94 -5.40 19.60 -40.70
C ILE A 94 -5.66 18.53 -41.75
N ALA A 95 -5.52 18.88 -43.05
CA ALA A 95 -5.68 17.93 -44.13
C ALA A 95 -4.59 16.80 -44.14
N LEU A 96 -3.45 17.03 -43.50
CA LEU A 96 -2.37 16.06 -43.33
C LEU A 96 -2.50 15.25 -42.01
N GLY A 97 -3.55 15.42 -41.25
CA GLY A 97 -3.85 14.67 -40.04
C GLY A 97 -2.92 15.04 -38.86
N ILE A 98 -2.87 16.32 -38.50
CA ILE A 98 -2.19 16.76 -37.28
C ILE A 98 -3.12 16.64 -36.06
N GLU A 99 -2.53 16.46 -34.87
CA GLU A 99 -3.30 16.37 -33.62
C GLU A 99 -3.60 17.72 -33.00
N ASN A 100 -2.66 18.67 -33.10
CA ASN A 100 -2.84 20.00 -32.56
C ASN A 100 -1.92 21.03 -33.25
N TYR A 101 -2.22 22.29 -33.00
CA TYR A 101 -1.52 23.47 -33.56
C TYR A 101 -1.27 24.46 -32.40
N LEU A 102 -0.02 24.71 -32.06
CA LEU A 102 0.40 25.56 -30.95
C LEU A 102 1.12 26.80 -31.48
N LEU A 103 0.76 27.98 -30.97
CA LEU A 103 1.41 29.23 -31.31
C LEU A 103 2.69 29.46 -30.50
N LYS A 104 3.74 29.95 -31.17
CA LYS A 104 4.95 30.42 -30.49
C LYS A 104 4.75 31.87 -29.99
N PRO A 105 5.18 32.22 -28.75
CA PRO A 105 5.93 31.36 -27.81
C PRO A 105 5.02 30.33 -27.18
N VAL A 106 5.49 29.05 -27.13
CA VAL A 106 4.71 27.93 -26.68
C VAL A 106 4.32 28.09 -25.21
N ASN A 107 3.02 28.09 -24.94
CA ASN A 107 2.51 28.11 -23.56
C ASN A 107 2.70 26.75 -22.91
N LEU A 108 3.38 26.73 -21.76
CA LEU A 108 3.72 25.50 -21.04
C LEU A 108 2.48 24.69 -20.61
N THR A 109 1.41 25.38 -20.20
CA THR A 109 0.16 24.74 -19.78
C THR A 109 -0.55 24.10 -20.97
N GLU A 110 -0.59 24.80 -22.10
CA GLU A 110 -1.20 24.32 -23.34
C GLU A 110 -0.43 23.12 -23.90
N LEU A 111 0.91 23.18 -23.90
CA LEU A 111 1.76 22.05 -24.29
C LEU A 111 1.52 20.84 -23.41
N LYS A 112 1.49 21.00 -22.09
CA LYS A 112 1.20 19.91 -21.15
C LYS A 112 -0.14 19.24 -21.41
N ASN A 113 -1.19 20.04 -21.59
CA ASN A 113 -2.54 19.53 -21.86
C ASN A 113 -2.58 18.76 -23.19
N THR A 114 -1.94 19.31 -24.23
CA THR A 114 -1.84 18.67 -25.54
C THR A 114 -1.10 17.34 -25.45
N LEU A 115 0.05 17.31 -24.78
CA LEU A 115 0.84 16.08 -24.62
C LEU A 115 0.08 15.03 -23.81
N SER A 116 -0.63 15.40 -22.75
CA SER A 116 -1.44 14.48 -21.96
C SER A 116 -2.58 13.88 -22.80
N LYS A 117 -3.28 14.69 -23.57
CA LYS A 117 -4.36 14.22 -24.46
C LYS A 117 -3.82 13.24 -25.52
N ILE A 118 -2.73 13.62 -26.21
CA ILE A 118 -2.12 12.76 -27.24
C ILE A 118 -1.61 11.47 -26.63
N LYS A 119 -1.03 11.50 -25.43
CA LYS A 119 -0.60 10.30 -24.72
C LYS A 119 -1.77 9.35 -24.45
N GLU A 120 -2.92 9.86 -24.01
CA GLU A 120 -4.14 9.06 -23.84
C GLU A 120 -4.62 8.48 -25.16
N GLU A 121 -4.61 9.27 -26.25
CA GLU A 121 -4.99 8.81 -27.58
C GLU A 121 -4.05 7.71 -28.10
N ILE A 122 -2.72 7.89 -27.99
CA ILE A 122 -1.73 6.87 -28.34
C ILE A 122 -1.93 5.61 -27.52
N PHE A 123 -2.19 5.76 -26.21
CA PHE A 123 -2.48 4.66 -25.31
C PHE A 123 -3.73 3.88 -25.74
N VAL A 124 -4.79 4.60 -26.14
CA VAL A 124 -6.04 4.01 -26.67
C VAL A 124 -5.79 3.37 -28.04
N GLU A 125 -5.01 3.99 -28.94
CA GLU A 125 -4.68 3.44 -30.25
C GLU A 125 -3.72 2.25 -30.16
N GLN A 126 -2.75 2.27 -29.25
CA GLN A 126 -1.89 1.14 -28.93
C GLN A 126 -2.66 0.02 -28.25
N ARG A 127 -3.65 0.34 -27.40
CA ARG A 127 -4.69 -0.62 -26.97
C ARG A 127 -5.44 -1.18 -28.18
N GLY A 128 -5.79 -0.38 -29.17
CA GLY A 128 -6.44 -0.81 -30.41
C GLY A 128 -5.57 -1.69 -31.31
N LYS A 129 -4.25 -1.44 -31.39
CA LYS A 129 -3.30 -2.23 -32.23
C LYS A 129 -2.63 -3.39 -31.48
N ASN A 130 -2.35 -3.23 -30.17
CA ASN A 130 -1.95 -4.30 -29.24
C ASN A 130 -3.15 -4.92 -28.51
N SER A 131 -4.36 -4.49 -28.84
CA SER A 131 -5.62 -4.75 -28.11
C SER A 131 -6.09 -6.20 -28.16
N LEU A 132 -5.19 -7.11 -28.48
CA LEU A 132 -5.60 -8.49 -28.66
C LEU A 132 -4.57 -9.43 -28.01
N SER A 133 -3.88 -8.98 -26.95
CA SER A 133 -3.21 -9.91 -26.04
C SER A 133 -4.22 -10.43 -25.01
N LEU A 134 -4.12 -11.70 -24.66
CA LEU A 134 -4.98 -12.30 -23.63
C LEU A 134 -4.86 -11.56 -22.30
N GLU A 135 -3.66 -11.10 -21.98
CA GLU A 135 -3.37 -10.35 -20.77
C GLU A 135 -4.14 -9.03 -20.70
N THR A 136 -4.24 -8.29 -21.82
CA THR A 136 -5.02 -7.05 -21.89
C THR A 136 -6.50 -7.30 -21.65
N VAL A 137 -7.07 -8.31 -22.28
CA VAL A 137 -8.48 -8.67 -22.11
C VAL A 137 -8.79 -9.09 -20.67
N ILE A 138 -7.91 -9.86 -20.04
CA ILE A 138 -8.06 -10.24 -18.63
C ILE A 138 -7.90 -9.03 -17.71
N LYS A 139 -6.99 -8.09 -18.03
CA LYS A 139 -6.85 -6.85 -17.30
C LYS A 139 -8.13 -6.01 -17.33
N ASP A 140 -8.69 -5.80 -18.51
CA ASP A 140 -9.94 -5.06 -18.68
C ASP A 140 -11.09 -5.74 -17.93
N ALA A 141 -11.13 -7.09 -17.92
CA ALA A 141 -12.10 -7.85 -17.15
C ALA A 141 -11.91 -7.71 -15.62
N LEU A 142 -10.67 -7.63 -15.12
CA LEU A 142 -10.38 -7.37 -13.71
C LEU A 142 -10.72 -5.94 -13.29
N GLU A 143 -10.68 -5.00 -14.22
CA GLU A 143 -11.05 -3.60 -14.00
C GLU A 143 -12.58 -3.36 -14.18
N GLY A 144 -13.32 -4.38 -14.60
CA GLY A 144 -14.77 -4.29 -14.84
C GLY A 144 -15.15 -3.60 -16.15
N GLU A 145 -14.16 -3.43 -17.04
CA GLU A 145 -14.30 -2.77 -18.34
C GLU A 145 -14.55 -3.77 -19.49
N TYR A 146 -14.63 -5.06 -19.19
CA TYR A 146 -14.86 -6.10 -20.20
C TYR A 146 -16.29 -6.10 -20.69
N GLU A 147 -16.43 -5.93 -22.01
CA GLU A 147 -17.70 -6.14 -22.72
C GLU A 147 -17.63 -7.40 -23.56
N GLU A 148 -18.69 -8.19 -23.52
CA GLU A 148 -18.78 -9.44 -24.26
C GLU A 148 -19.00 -9.15 -25.76
N ASP A 149 -17.98 -9.41 -26.58
CA ASP A 149 -18.04 -9.28 -28.06
C ASP A 149 -17.73 -10.62 -28.73
N SER A 150 -18.60 -11.00 -29.67
CA SER A 150 -18.46 -12.27 -30.43
C SER A 150 -17.21 -12.30 -31.29
N ARG A 151 -16.75 -11.14 -31.82
CA ARG A 151 -15.52 -11.07 -32.63
C ARG A 151 -14.28 -11.24 -31.75
N LEU A 152 -14.32 -10.62 -30.57
CA LEU A 152 -13.26 -10.78 -29.58
C LEU A 152 -13.14 -12.24 -29.13
N GLU A 153 -14.27 -12.90 -28.88
CA GLU A 153 -14.33 -14.30 -28.46
C GLU A 153 -13.74 -15.24 -29.55
N GLU A 154 -14.12 -15.04 -30.82
CA GLU A 154 -13.59 -15.82 -31.95
C GLU A 154 -12.06 -15.68 -32.07
N MET A 155 -11.57 -14.44 -31.96
CA MET A 155 -10.13 -14.14 -32.03
C MET A 155 -9.35 -14.75 -30.85
N LEU A 156 -9.87 -14.65 -29.62
CA LEU A 156 -9.25 -15.26 -28.44
C LEU A 156 -9.17 -16.78 -28.57
N LEU A 157 -10.23 -17.37 -29.14
CA LEU A 157 -10.29 -18.80 -29.37
C LEU A 157 -9.27 -19.24 -30.44
N GLU A 158 -9.19 -18.53 -31.56
CA GLU A 158 -8.28 -18.83 -32.66
C GLU A 158 -6.81 -18.65 -32.26
N LYS A 159 -6.46 -17.52 -31.63
CA LYS A 159 -5.10 -17.15 -31.34
C LYS A 159 -4.53 -17.86 -30.08
N TYR A 160 -5.32 -17.98 -29.02
CA TYR A 160 -4.86 -18.50 -27.73
C TYR A 160 -5.53 -19.81 -27.33
N GLY A 161 -6.58 -20.25 -28.07
CA GLY A 161 -7.43 -21.36 -27.65
C GLY A 161 -8.18 -21.05 -26.35
N PHE A 162 -8.38 -19.75 -26.05
CA PHE A 162 -9.04 -19.24 -24.86
C PHE A 162 -10.48 -18.85 -25.20
N SER A 163 -11.42 -19.17 -24.33
CA SER A 163 -12.79 -18.71 -24.42
C SER A 163 -13.18 -18.00 -23.13
N GLY A 164 -13.61 -16.75 -23.27
CA GLY A 164 -14.05 -15.91 -22.16
C GLY A 164 -15.34 -16.38 -21.50
N ARG A 165 -16.07 -17.32 -22.13
CA ARG A 165 -17.30 -17.94 -21.61
C ARG A 165 -17.06 -19.25 -20.89
N LYS A 166 -15.88 -19.84 -21.05
CA LYS A 166 -15.52 -21.11 -20.39
C LYS A 166 -15.03 -20.88 -18.98
N GLN A 167 -15.11 -21.94 -18.22
CA GLN A 167 -14.63 -21.95 -16.86
C GLN A 167 -13.11 -21.78 -16.77
N ILE A 168 -12.68 -20.85 -15.95
CA ILE A 168 -11.30 -20.48 -15.66
C ILE A 168 -11.02 -20.83 -14.19
N TYR A 169 -9.81 -21.26 -13.87
CA TYR A 169 -9.35 -21.35 -12.49
C TYR A 169 -8.41 -20.16 -12.21
N CYS A 170 -8.82 -19.29 -11.31
CA CYS A 170 -8.05 -18.12 -10.91
C CYS A 170 -7.24 -18.45 -9.65
N MET A 171 -5.95 -18.16 -9.69
CA MET A 171 -5.07 -18.20 -8.53
C MET A 171 -4.51 -16.79 -8.31
N TYR A 172 -4.42 -16.40 -7.07
CA TYR A 172 -3.92 -15.11 -6.65
C TYR A 172 -2.77 -15.31 -5.68
N LEU A 173 -1.67 -14.62 -5.92
CA LEU A 173 -0.52 -14.59 -5.03
C LEU A 173 -0.36 -13.14 -4.55
N PHE A 174 -0.63 -12.91 -3.28
CA PHE A 174 -0.35 -11.65 -2.60
C PHE A 174 1.03 -11.70 -1.95
N MET A 175 1.88 -10.70 -2.19
CA MET A 175 3.25 -10.60 -1.67
C MET A 175 3.48 -9.40 -0.74
N GLY A 176 2.54 -8.44 -0.69
CA GLY A 176 2.60 -7.29 0.21
C GLY A 176 3.94 -6.54 0.12
N LYS A 177 4.55 -6.27 1.26
CA LYS A 177 5.84 -5.55 1.35
C LYS A 177 7.01 -6.22 0.60
N TYR A 178 6.87 -7.49 0.24
CA TYR A 178 7.89 -8.26 -0.48
C TYR A 178 7.69 -8.26 -2.00
N TYR A 179 6.68 -7.56 -2.51
CA TYR A 179 6.35 -7.53 -3.94
C TYR A 179 7.55 -7.19 -4.82
N ASP A 180 8.23 -6.08 -4.53
CA ASP A 180 9.36 -5.61 -5.35
C ASP A 180 10.58 -6.53 -5.26
N SER A 181 10.83 -7.11 -4.08
CA SER A 181 11.98 -8.00 -3.86
C SER A 181 11.80 -9.39 -4.48
N GLU A 182 10.57 -9.93 -4.43
CA GLU A 182 10.28 -11.30 -4.85
C GLU A 182 9.69 -11.39 -6.27
N GLN A 183 9.35 -10.27 -6.91
CA GLN A 183 8.71 -10.24 -8.21
C GLN A 183 9.52 -11.01 -9.27
N LYS A 184 10.84 -10.82 -9.29
CA LYS A 184 11.73 -11.46 -10.27
C LYS A 184 11.76 -12.98 -10.10
N GLU A 185 11.87 -13.47 -8.89
CA GLU A 185 11.88 -14.92 -8.61
C GLU A 185 10.51 -15.53 -8.90
N ALA A 186 9.44 -14.81 -8.60
CA ALA A 186 8.08 -15.23 -8.93
C ALA A 186 7.85 -15.31 -10.45
N GLU A 187 8.36 -14.33 -11.22
CA GLU A 187 8.29 -14.34 -12.68
C GLU A 187 9.03 -15.54 -13.26
N LEU A 188 10.27 -15.75 -12.84
CA LEU A 188 11.06 -16.91 -13.27
C LEU A 188 10.34 -18.24 -12.97
N PHE A 189 9.74 -18.36 -11.80
CA PHE A 189 8.97 -19.57 -11.46
C PHE A 189 7.78 -19.78 -12.39
N LEU A 190 7.04 -18.72 -12.71
CA LEU A 190 5.87 -18.79 -13.60
C LEU A 190 6.28 -19.15 -15.02
N GLU A 191 7.38 -18.60 -15.52
CA GLU A 191 7.95 -18.94 -16.84
C GLU A 191 8.41 -20.40 -16.90
N GLU A 192 9.22 -20.85 -15.95
CA GLU A 192 9.67 -22.24 -15.83
C GLU A 192 8.46 -23.20 -15.72
N PHE A 193 7.44 -22.84 -14.92
CA PHE A 193 6.23 -23.64 -14.79
C PHE A 193 5.49 -23.77 -16.12
N ARG A 194 5.33 -22.67 -16.88
CA ARG A 194 4.70 -22.66 -18.21
C ARG A 194 5.45 -23.54 -19.21
N GLU A 195 6.77 -23.45 -19.23
CA GLU A 195 7.64 -24.23 -20.14
C GLU A 195 7.55 -25.73 -19.85
N HIS A 196 7.57 -26.12 -18.56
CA HIS A 196 7.53 -27.52 -18.18
C HIS A 196 6.10 -28.13 -18.20
N ASN A 197 5.07 -27.32 -18.36
CA ASN A 197 3.67 -27.77 -18.37
C ASN A 197 2.90 -27.21 -19.58
N PRO A 198 3.30 -27.50 -20.84
CA PRO A 198 2.66 -26.91 -22.03
C PRO A 198 1.18 -27.33 -22.20
N ASP A 199 0.75 -28.40 -21.53
CA ASP A 199 -0.63 -28.86 -21.48
C ASP A 199 -1.51 -28.02 -20.53
N LYS A 200 -0.90 -27.18 -19.68
CA LYS A 200 -1.60 -26.32 -18.72
C LYS A 200 -1.53 -24.88 -19.19
N LYS A 201 -2.52 -24.51 -20.00
CA LYS A 201 -2.63 -23.16 -20.53
C LYS A 201 -2.82 -22.16 -19.40
N MET A 202 -2.00 -21.13 -19.34
CA MET A 202 -2.04 -20.09 -18.33
C MET A 202 -1.57 -18.74 -18.85
N CYS A 203 -2.00 -17.70 -18.20
CA CYS A 203 -1.45 -16.36 -18.29
C CYS A 203 -1.48 -15.71 -16.91
N TRP A 204 -0.67 -14.68 -16.71
CA TRP A 204 -0.64 -13.95 -15.44
C TRP A 204 -0.50 -12.46 -15.67
N LEU A 205 -0.92 -11.70 -14.67
CA LEU A 205 -0.89 -10.25 -14.65
C LEU A 205 -0.34 -9.75 -13.33
N TRP A 206 0.65 -8.89 -13.40
CA TRP A 206 1.17 -8.17 -12.25
C TRP A 206 0.22 -7.04 -11.85
N ARG A 207 -0.13 -6.99 -10.57
CA ARG A 207 -1.05 -6.01 -9.97
C ARG A 207 -0.28 -5.15 -8.98
N GLU A 208 0.53 -4.22 -9.48
CA GLU A 208 1.42 -3.37 -8.68
C GLU A 208 0.69 -2.67 -7.53
N LYS A 209 -0.44 -2.00 -7.80
CA LYS A 209 -1.26 -1.34 -6.77
C LYS A 209 -1.79 -2.29 -5.69
N ARG A 210 -1.89 -3.57 -5.98
CA ARG A 210 -2.34 -4.63 -5.07
C ARG A 210 -1.20 -5.49 -4.55
N GLN A 211 0.05 -5.19 -4.95
CA GLN A 211 1.26 -5.94 -4.57
C GLN A 211 1.11 -7.46 -4.75
N SER A 212 0.66 -7.86 -5.93
CA SER A 212 0.23 -9.24 -6.18
C SER A 212 0.38 -9.64 -7.64
N VAL A 213 0.26 -10.94 -7.91
CA VAL A 213 0.10 -11.48 -9.26
C VAL A 213 -1.20 -12.27 -9.35
N PHE A 214 -1.96 -12.00 -10.39
CA PHE A 214 -3.19 -12.71 -10.73
C PHE A 214 -2.90 -13.73 -11.84
N ILE A 215 -3.19 -15.00 -11.61
CA ILE A 215 -2.85 -16.10 -12.50
C ILE A 215 -4.14 -16.79 -12.96
N CYS A 216 -4.34 -16.87 -14.26
CA CYS A 216 -5.46 -17.58 -14.89
C CYS A 216 -4.99 -18.89 -15.50
N PHE A 217 -5.62 -19.98 -15.12
CA PHE A 217 -5.50 -21.27 -15.79
C PHE A 217 -6.79 -21.56 -16.58
N TYR A 218 -6.65 -21.85 -17.86
CA TYR A 218 -7.78 -22.11 -18.75
C TYR A 218 -7.60 -23.42 -19.51
N ASP A 219 -8.73 -23.97 -20.06
CA ASP A 219 -8.78 -25.26 -20.73
C ASP A 219 -8.27 -26.43 -19.84
N VAL A 220 -8.52 -26.32 -18.51
CA VAL A 220 -8.03 -27.29 -17.53
C VAL A 220 -8.81 -28.60 -17.59
N LYS A 221 -8.14 -29.68 -18.05
CA LYS A 221 -8.67 -31.05 -18.00
C LYS A 221 -8.49 -31.64 -16.59
N ALA A 222 -9.39 -32.56 -16.19
CA ALA A 222 -9.32 -33.27 -14.90
C ALA A 222 -9.13 -32.32 -13.68
N LYS A 223 -9.95 -31.31 -13.58
CA LYS A 223 -9.90 -30.17 -12.66
C LYS A 223 -9.59 -30.51 -11.19
N LYS A 224 -10.21 -31.56 -10.62
CA LYS A 224 -9.95 -31.97 -9.23
C LYS A 224 -8.48 -32.33 -9.03
N ASN A 225 -7.91 -33.08 -9.96
CA ASN A 225 -6.52 -33.52 -9.94
C ASN A 225 -5.58 -32.32 -10.12
N PHE A 226 -5.94 -31.38 -11.01
CA PHE A 226 -5.17 -30.15 -11.22
C PHE A 226 -5.11 -29.30 -9.96
N ILE A 227 -6.25 -29.04 -9.31
CA ILE A 227 -6.26 -28.26 -8.06
C ILE A 227 -5.50 -28.97 -6.94
N GLN A 228 -5.54 -30.30 -6.91
CA GLN A 228 -4.75 -31.05 -5.94
C GLN A 228 -3.25 -30.94 -6.24
N TYR A 229 -2.85 -31.00 -7.50
CA TYR A 229 -1.48 -30.77 -7.95
C TYR A 229 -0.99 -29.35 -7.56
N LEU A 230 -1.79 -28.31 -7.81
CA LEU A 230 -1.46 -26.95 -7.36
C LEU A 230 -1.19 -26.91 -5.86
N LYS A 231 -2.04 -27.57 -5.05
CA LYS A 231 -1.92 -27.57 -3.59
C LYS A 231 -0.70 -28.33 -3.05
N GLN A 232 -0.43 -29.48 -3.63
CA GLN A 232 0.55 -30.42 -3.06
C GLN A 232 1.96 -30.21 -3.60
N SER A 233 2.06 -29.65 -4.81
CA SER A 233 3.35 -29.55 -5.50
C SER A 233 3.68 -28.10 -5.89
N VAL A 234 2.78 -27.41 -6.59
CA VAL A 234 3.09 -26.11 -7.18
C VAL A 234 3.20 -25.02 -6.12
N VAL A 235 2.18 -24.86 -5.28
CA VAL A 235 2.18 -23.81 -4.25
C VAL A 235 3.30 -23.98 -3.23
N PRO A 236 3.59 -25.17 -2.69
CA PRO A 236 4.74 -25.33 -1.82
C PRO A 236 6.08 -25.01 -2.50
N ALA A 237 6.28 -25.43 -3.75
CA ALA A 237 7.50 -25.13 -4.51
C ALA A 237 7.63 -23.64 -4.81
N PHE A 238 6.53 -23.01 -5.23
CA PHE A 238 6.48 -21.56 -5.48
C PHE A 238 6.78 -20.76 -4.19
N SER A 239 6.14 -21.14 -3.08
CA SER A 239 6.35 -20.52 -1.78
C SER A 239 7.81 -20.56 -1.35
N MET A 240 8.47 -21.71 -1.53
CA MET A 240 9.92 -21.83 -1.23
C MET A 240 10.77 -20.93 -2.11
N ARG A 241 10.40 -20.76 -3.41
CA ARG A 241 11.14 -19.91 -4.36
C ARG A 241 11.12 -18.45 -3.93
N ILE A 242 9.98 -17.98 -3.41
CA ILE A 242 9.78 -16.63 -2.90
C ILE A 242 9.95 -16.54 -1.37
N HIS A 243 10.78 -17.36 -0.78
CA HIS A 243 11.14 -17.36 0.66
C HIS A 243 9.91 -17.33 1.61
N ASP A 244 8.81 -17.98 1.23
CA ASP A 244 7.53 -17.99 1.95
C ASP A 244 6.83 -16.62 2.10
N HIS A 245 7.24 -15.62 1.32
CA HIS A 245 6.69 -14.25 1.33
C HIS A 245 5.41 -14.10 0.50
N GLY A 246 4.64 -15.17 0.33
CA GLY A 246 3.45 -15.14 -0.51
C GLY A 246 2.24 -15.86 0.07
N ALA A 247 1.08 -15.23 -0.05
CA ALA A 247 -0.22 -15.79 0.31
C ALA A 247 -1.00 -16.19 -0.94
N PHE A 248 -1.38 -17.47 -1.02
CA PHE A 248 -2.03 -18.05 -2.19
C PHE A 248 -3.53 -18.30 -1.96
N ALA A 249 -4.37 -17.74 -2.82
CA ALA A 249 -5.79 -18.04 -2.84
C ALA A 249 -6.23 -18.55 -4.22
N GLY A 250 -7.28 -19.36 -4.28
CA GLY A 250 -7.79 -19.89 -5.53
C GLY A 250 -9.30 -20.00 -5.58
N LYS A 251 -9.88 -19.65 -6.73
CA LYS A 251 -11.32 -19.70 -6.99
C LYS A 251 -11.58 -20.04 -8.46
N GLU A 252 -12.68 -20.73 -8.68
CA GLU A 252 -13.22 -21.00 -10.01
C GLU A 252 -14.09 -19.82 -10.47
N CYS A 253 -13.96 -19.48 -11.74
CA CYS A 253 -14.67 -18.44 -12.44
C CYS A 253 -15.44 -19.00 -13.62
N GLN A 254 -16.66 -18.56 -13.87
CA GLN A 254 -17.48 -19.05 -14.98
C GLN A 254 -17.32 -18.23 -16.28
N GLY A 255 -16.42 -17.27 -16.27
CA GLY A 255 -16.11 -16.45 -17.43
C GLY A 255 -15.44 -15.14 -17.05
N LEU A 256 -15.05 -14.36 -18.04
CA LEU A 256 -14.35 -13.10 -17.85
C LEU A 256 -15.16 -12.05 -17.08
N GLY A 257 -16.48 -12.03 -17.27
CA GLY A 257 -17.34 -11.04 -16.60
C GLY A 257 -17.39 -11.11 -15.07
N GLU A 258 -16.95 -12.24 -14.48
CA GLU A 258 -16.88 -12.40 -13.02
C GLU A 258 -15.51 -12.01 -12.43
N LEU A 259 -14.49 -11.68 -13.25
CA LEU A 259 -13.12 -11.57 -12.77
C LEU A 259 -12.92 -10.47 -11.73
N ALA A 260 -13.56 -9.32 -11.86
CA ALA A 260 -13.46 -8.22 -10.91
C ALA A 260 -13.93 -8.61 -9.50
N GLU A 261 -15.06 -9.31 -9.40
CA GLU A 261 -15.60 -9.82 -8.13
C GLU A 261 -14.72 -10.93 -7.56
N ILE A 262 -14.14 -11.74 -8.43
CA ILE A 262 -13.27 -12.85 -8.03
C ILE A 262 -11.95 -12.36 -7.49
N GLU A 263 -11.34 -11.33 -8.06
CA GLU A 263 -10.11 -10.74 -7.54
C GLU A 263 -10.32 -10.24 -6.10
N ASN A 264 -11.41 -9.55 -5.83
CA ASN A 264 -11.74 -9.09 -4.48
C ASN A 264 -11.92 -10.26 -3.49
N ALA A 265 -12.63 -11.30 -3.90
CA ALA A 265 -12.81 -12.50 -3.07
C ALA A 265 -11.50 -13.27 -2.82
N LEU A 266 -10.58 -13.26 -3.78
CA LEU A 266 -9.26 -13.88 -3.65
C LEU A 266 -8.36 -13.06 -2.71
N THR A 267 -8.40 -11.73 -2.82
CA THR A 267 -7.68 -10.82 -1.91
C THR A 267 -8.12 -11.01 -0.45
N GLU A 268 -9.45 -11.08 -0.23
CA GLU A 268 -9.99 -11.37 1.10
C GLU A 268 -9.57 -12.75 1.61
N ALA A 269 -9.58 -13.75 0.72
CA ALA A 269 -9.15 -15.10 1.06
C ALA A 269 -7.68 -15.18 1.48
N CYS A 270 -6.79 -14.38 0.88
CA CYS A 270 -5.39 -14.32 1.29
C CYS A 270 -5.23 -13.95 2.77
N GLY A 271 -6.11 -13.14 3.35
CA GLY A 271 -6.08 -12.81 4.77
C GLY A 271 -6.18 -14.04 5.70
N TRP A 272 -6.72 -15.17 5.23
CA TRP A 272 -6.81 -16.40 6.01
C TRP A 272 -5.47 -17.11 6.24
N HIS A 273 -4.39 -16.69 5.56
CA HIS A 273 -3.04 -17.19 5.88
C HIS A 273 -2.63 -16.85 7.30
N LEU A 274 -3.18 -15.79 7.88
CA LEU A 274 -3.01 -15.46 9.30
C LEU A 274 -3.43 -16.61 10.24
N ILE A 275 -4.40 -17.44 9.81
CA ILE A 275 -4.94 -18.55 10.60
C ILE A 275 -4.44 -19.91 10.08
N LEU A 276 -4.34 -20.07 8.77
CA LEU A 276 -4.06 -21.35 8.12
C LEU A 276 -2.57 -21.57 7.83
N GLY A 277 -1.76 -20.54 8.05
CA GLY A 277 -0.30 -20.58 7.86
C GLY A 277 0.15 -20.46 6.40
N ASN A 278 1.46 -20.60 6.19
CA ASN A 278 2.13 -20.43 4.90
C ASN A 278 2.04 -21.73 4.05
N ARG A 279 2.45 -21.65 2.77
CA ARG A 279 2.53 -22.78 1.82
C ARG A 279 1.23 -23.51 1.54
N VAL A 280 0.11 -22.85 1.74
CA VAL A 280 -1.23 -23.41 1.48
C VAL A 280 -1.95 -22.66 0.40
N LEU A 281 -2.69 -23.37 -0.46
CA LEU A 281 -3.62 -22.74 -1.40
C LEU A 281 -5.01 -22.67 -0.75
N ILE A 282 -5.42 -21.47 -0.39
CA ILE A 282 -6.70 -21.22 0.25
C ILE A 282 -7.81 -21.21 -0.81
N LYS A 283 -8.83 -22.04 -0.63
CA LYS A 283 -10.00 -22.08 -1.51
C LYS A 283 -11.12 -21.24 -0.90
N CYS A 284 -11.61 -20.23 -1.62
CA CYS A 284 -12.70 -19.36 -1.16
C CYS A 284 -13.94 -20.17 -0.71
N LYS A 285 -14.29 -21.25 -1.42
CA LYS A 285 -15.41 -22.15 -1.04
C LYS A 285 -15.21 -22.82 0.34
N LYS A 286 -13.99 -23.06 0.77
CA LYS A 286 -13.71 -23.68 2.08
C LYS A 286 -13.83 -22.69 3.21
N ILE A 287 -13.46 -21.44 3.00
CA ILE A 287 -13.59 -20.37 3.99
C ILE A 287 -15.04 -20.24 4.47
N ALA A 288 -16.01 -20.24 3.54
CA ALA A 288 -17.44 -20.14 3.87
C ALA A 288 -17.96 -21.31 4.73
N GLN A 289 -17.21 -22.40 4.83
CA GLN A 289 -17.56 -23.59 5.62
C GLN A 289 -16.86 -23.64 6.99
N LEU A 290 -15.90 -22.74 7.21
CA LEU A 290 -15.19 -22.70 8.49
C LEU A 290 -16.10 -22.15 9.58
N ARG A 291 -16.16 -22.86 10.69
CA ARG A 291 -16.83 -22.37 11.90
C ARG A 291 -15.81 -21.60 12.71
N THR A 292 -15.94 -20.27 12.71
CA THR A 292 -15.12 -19.39 13.53
C THR A 292 -15.66 -19.29 14.94
N LYS A 293 -14.77 -19.22 15.92
CA LYS A 293 -15.10 -18.89 17.29
C LYS A 293 -14.68 -17.46 17.61
N ARG A 294 -15.40 -16.83 18.51
CA ARG A 294 -15.05 -15.49 18.98
C ARG A 294 -13.77 -15.57 19.80
N PHE A 295 -12.85 -14.64 19.55
CA PHE A 295 -11.60 -14.55 20.30
C PHE A 295 -11.86 -13.97 21.70
N THR A 296 -11.42 -14.71 22.72
CA THR A 296 -11.46 -14.19 24.09
C THR A 296 -10.18 -13.40 24.34
N TYR A 297 -10.34 -12.08 24.49
CA TYR A 297 -9.22 -11.17 24.67
C TYR A 297 -8.44 -11.46 25.96
N PRO A 298 -7.12 -11.72 25.90
CA PRO A 298 -6.32 -12.08 27.07
C PRO A 298 -5.86 -10.81 27.80
N ALA A 299 -6.74 -10.27 28.67
CA ALA A 299 -6.44 -9.05 29.44
C ALA A 299 -5.19 -9.15 30.32
N ASP A 300 -4.89 -10.36 30.81
CA ASP A 300 -3.68 -10.59 31.62
C ASP A 300 -2.39 -10.38 30.80
N LEU A 301 -2.37 -10.78 29.53
CA LEU A 301 -1.24 -10.54 28.64
C LEU A 301 -1.12 -9.07 28.26
N GLU A 302 -2.23 -8.34 28.11
CA GLU A 302 -2.19 -6.89 27.92
C GLU A 302 -1.54 -6.20 29.12
N ASN A 303 -1.92 -6.56 30.34
CA ASN A 303 -1.34 -6.01 31.57
C ASN A 303 0.16 -6.32 31.70
N GLN A 304 0.58 -7.52 31.34
CA GLN A 304 1.99 -7.88 31.31
C GLN A 304 2.77 -7.08 30.26
N ALA A 305 2.19 -6.86 29.07
CA ALA A 305 2.80 -6.05 28.02
C ALA A 305 2.93 -4.58 28.46
N ARG A 306 1.90 -4.01 29.11
CA ARG A 306 1.96 -2.66 29.70
C ARG A 306 3.09 -2.55 30.72
N SER A 307 3.21 -3.54 31.63
CA SER A 307 4.30 -3.58 32.60
C SER A 307 5.68 -3.65 31.91
N ALA A 308 5.82 -4.47 30.87
CA ALA A 308 7.05 -4.58 30.10
C ALA A 308 7.44 -3.25 29.41
N VAL A 309 6.44 -2.49 28.93
CA VAL A 309 6.64 -1.15 28.36
C VAL A 309 7.10 -0.16 29.41
N ILE A 310 6.49 -0.15 30.59
CA ILE A 310 6.88 0.75 31.70
C ILE A 310 8.33 0.52 32.13
N HIS A 311 8.77 -0.74 32.15
CA HIS A 311 10.12 -1.12 32.60
C HIS A 311 11.13 -1.26 31.45
N LEU A 312 10.70 -1.04 30.18
CA LEU A 312 11.50 -1.24 28.97
C LEU A 312 12.12 -2.64 28.87
N ASP A 313 11.36 -3.64 29.33
CA ASP A 313 11.77 -5.05 29.28
C ASP A 313 11.39 -5.69 27.92
N TYR A 314 12.25 -5.49 26.92
CA TYR A 314 12.06 -6.07 25.59
C TYR A 314 11.87 -7.61 25.60
N PRO A 315 12.65 -8.42 26.35
CA PRO A 315 12.41 -9.84 26.43
C PRO A 315 11.04 -10.21 27.00
N ALA A 316 10.58 -9.52 28.04
CA ALA A 316 9.26 -9.77 28.63
C ALA A 316 8.14 -9.39 27.65
N PHE A 317 8.27 -8.26 26.96
CA PHE A 317 7.32 -7.83 25.92
C PHE A 317 7.22 -8.87 24.79
N THR A 318 8.36 -9.31 24.26
CA THR A 318 8.42 -10.32 23.19
C THR A 318 7.74 -11.63 23.60
N ARG A 319 8.04 -12.14 24.79
CA ARG A 319 7.38 -13.36 25.33
C ARG A 319 5.87 -13.17 25.48
N CYS A 320 5.46 -12.04 26.01
CA CYS A 320 4.05 -11.71 26.18
C CYS A 320 3.30 -11.71 24.85
N PHE A 321 3.87 -11.07 23.82
CA PHE A 321 3.25 -11.01 22.51
C PHE A 321 3.26 -12.37 21.80
N GLN A 322 4.30 -13.20 21.98
CA GLN A 322 4.31 -14.57 21.49
C GLN A 322 3.17 -15.41 22.10
N GLN A 323 2.95 -15.31 23.42
CA GLN A 323 1.83 -15.99 24.08
C GLN A 323 0.46 -15.48 23.59
N PHE A 324 0.36 -14.18 23.31
CA PHE A 324 -0.83 -13.60 22.70
C PHE A 324 -1.10 -14.18 21.31
N MET A 325 -0.07 -14.30 20.47
CA MET A 325 -0.14 -14.93 19.16
C MET A 325 -0.55 -16.40 19.25
N GLU A 326 0.07 -17.18 20.15
CA GLU A 326 -0.29 -18.58 20.40
C GLU A 326 -1.75 -18.75 20.83
N ALA A 327 -2.26 -17.84 21.66
CA ALA A 327 -3.68 -17.83 22.03
C ALA A 327 -4.60 -17.62 20.82
N GLY A 328 -4.23 -16.75 19.88
CA GLY A 328 -4.95 -16.53 18.63
C GLY A 328 -4.94 -17.70 17.66
N LEU A 329 -3.93 -18.58 17.76
CA LEU A 329 -3.78 -19.75 16.88
C LEU A 329 -4.41 -21.04 17.44
N ARG A 330 -4.86 -21.04 18.71
CA ARG A 330 -5.44 -22.25 19.35
C ARG A 330 -6.77 -22.67 18.73
N GLU A 331 -7.54 -21.72 18.22
CA GLU A 331 -8.84 -21.94 17.63
C GLU A 331 -8.95 -21.17 16.30
N VAL A 332 -9.96 -21.52 15.50
CA VAL A 332 -10.18 -20.83 14.23
C VAL A 332 -10.99 -19.56 14.49
N HIS A 333 -10.34 -18.40 14.32
CA HIS A 333 -10.96 -17.08 14.39
C HIS A 333 -11.07 -16.47 12.99
N SER A 334 -11.84 -15.40 12.80
CA SER A 334 -11.79 -14.67 11.55
C SER A 334 -10.51 -13.81 11.50
N PRO A 335 -9.85 -13.67 10.33
CA PRO A 335 -8.68 -12.80 10.20
C PRO A 335 -8.95 -11.36 10.60
N GLN A 336 -10.14 -10.86 10.32
CA GLN A 336 -10.56 -9.52 10.72
C GLN A 336 -10.58 -9.38 12.25
N GLU A 337 -11.17 -10.33 12.96
CA GLU A 337 -11.24 -10.32 14.42
C GLU A 337 -9.83 -10.34 15.05
N ILE A 338 -8.93 -11.17 14.51
CA ILE A 338 -7.53 -11.21 14.97
C ILE A 338 -6.84 -9.85 14.79
N ARG A 339 -7.02 -9.21 13.62
CA ARG A 339 -6.46 -7.87 13.38
C ARG A 339 -7.02 -6.82 14.33
N GLU A 340 -8.33 -6.81 14.55
CA GLU A 340 -9.00 -5.90 15.49
C GLU A 340 -8.45 -6.07 16.91
N VAL A 341 -8.26 -7.30 17.34
CA VAL A 341 -7.71 -7.64 18.66
C VAL A 341 -6.24 -7.23 18.77
N CYS A 342 -5.42 -7.44 17.72
CA CYS A 342 -4.04 -6.97 17.65
C CYS A 342 -3.95 -5.44 17.69
N ILE A 343 -4.85 -4.75 16.99
CA ILE A 343 -4.94 -3.27 17.03
C ILE A 343 -5.26 -2.80 18.44
N ARG A 344 -6.23 -3.43 19.12
CA ARG A 344 -6.55 -3.09 20.51
C ARG A 344 -5.32 -3.26 21.40
N PHE A 345 -4.59 -4.36 21.25
CA PHE A 345 -3.36 -4.61 22.00
C PHE A 345 -2.27 -3.55 21.69
N ALA A 346 -2.08 -3.20 20.42
CA ALA A 346 -1.15 -2.15 20.01
C ALA A 346 -1.52 -0.79 20.62
N TYR A 347 -2.80 -0.42 20.62
CA TYR A 347 -3.26 0.80 21.26
C TYR A 347 -3.00 0.80 22.77
N ALA A 348 -3.16 -0.33 23.45
CA ALA A 348 -2.86 -0.44 24.88
C ALA A 348 -1.36 -0.15 25.15
N VAL A 349 -0.48 -0.70 24.31
CA VAL A 349 0.98 -0.46 24.36
C VAL A 349 1.31 1.02 24.06
N ILE A 350 0.76 1.57 22.98
CA ILE A 350 0.97 2.97 22.57
C ILE A 350 0.52 3.92 23.66
N ASN A 351 -0.68 3.73 24.22
CA ASN A 351 -1.20 4.59 25.28
C ASN A 351 -0.33 4.53 26.53
N THR A 352 0.12 3.33 26.92
CA THR A 352 1.03 3.16 28.05
C THR A 352 2.35 3.89 27.81
N ALA A 353 2.94 3.77 26.62
CA ALA A 353 4.16 4.48 26.27
C ALA A 353 3.99 6.01 26.25
N LYS A 354 2.85 6.52 25.73
CA LYS A 354 2.50 7.95 25.78
C LYS A 354 2.32 8.44 27.22
N GLU A 355 1.65 7.67 28.07
CA GLU A 355 1.47 8.00 29.50
C GLU A 355 2.80 8.03 30.27
N CYS A 356 3.73 7.16 29.92
CA CYS A 356 5.11 7.16 30.44
C CYS A 356 6.00 8.22 29.79
N GLY A 357 5.54 8.88 28.71
CA GLY A 357 6.29 9.84 27.88
C GLY A 357 7.49 9.25 27.15
N THR A 358 7.50 7.92 27.02
CA THR A 358 8.51 7.18 26.25
C THR A 358 8.16 7.08 24.78
N LEU A 359 7.00 7.59 24.36
CA LEU A 359 6.62 7.77 22.96
C LEU A 359 6.01 9.16 22.79
N ARG A 360 6.72 10.03 22.08
CA ARG A 360 6.24 11.38 21.71
C ARG A 360 5.44 11.29 20.42
N ASP A 361 4.73 12.37 20.05
CA ASP A 361 3.79 12.42 18.91
C ASP A 361 4.43 12.07 17.55
N GLU A 362 4.85 10.82 17.39
CA GLU A 362 5.19 10.23 16.10
C GLU A 362 3.92 9.60 15.47
N ASP A 363 2.93 10.43 15.18
CA ASP A 363 1.68 9.98 14.57
C ASP A 363 1.91 9.17 13.29
N LEU A 364 2.95 9.50 12.53
CA LEU A 364 3.28 8.80 11.28
C LEU A 364 3.73 7.34 11.53
N LEU A 365 4.56 7.11 12.55
CA LEU A 365 5.01 5.76 12.91
C LEU A 365 3.86 4.91 13.44
N VAL A 366 3.06 5.48 14.36
CA VAL A 366 1.87 4.83 14.90
C VAL A 366 0.90 4.45 13.78
N GLN A 367 0.65 5.37 12.85
CA GLN A 367 -0.17 5.10 11.66
C GLN A 367 0.40 3.97 10.80
N LYS A 368 1.71 3.95 10.56
CA LYS A 368 2.39 2.89 9.81
C LYS A 368 2.19 1.53 10.48
N ILE A 369 2.40 1.43 11.81
CA ILE A 369 2.25 0.18 12.56
C ILE A 369 0.81 -0.31 12.52
N LEU A 370 -0.17 0.56 12.79
CA LEU A 370 -1.58 0.21 12.74
C LEU A 370 -2.00 -0.22 11.33
N HIS A 371 -1.51 0.47 10.30
CA HIS A 371 -1.75 0.10 8.90
C HIS A 371 -1.15 -1.28 8.57
N THR A 372 0.06 -1.58 9.06
CA THR A 372 0.67 -2.90 8.89
C THR A 372 -0.18 -3.99 9.55
N ILE A 373 -0.64 -3.79 10.78
CA ILE A 373 -1.50 -4.76 11.49
C ILE A 373 -2.83 -4.97 10.74
N LEU A 374 -3.47 -3.88 10.28
CA LEU A 374 -4.74 -3.93 9.53
C LEU A 374 -4.66 -4.75 8.26
N ASN A 375 -3.52 -4.69 7.56
CA ASN A 375 -3.33 -5.34 6.27
C ASN A 375 -2.51 -6.62 6.35
N ALA A 376 -2.05 -7.00 7.54
CA ALA A 376 -1.22 -8.19 7.74
C ALA A 376 -1.92 -9.45 7.25
N VAL A 377 -1.17 -10.27 6.54
CA VAL A 377 -1.59 -11.58 6.03
C VAL A 377 -0.88 -12.69 6.78
N PHE A 378 0.27 -12.39 7.39
CA PHE A 378 1.05 -13.30 8.22
C PHE A 378 1.29 -12.74 9.62
N TRP A 379 1.43 -13.63 10.60
CA TRP A 379 1.73 -13.24 11.98
C TRP A 379 3.10 -12.57 12.13
N GLU A 380 4.06 -12.93 11.29
CA GLU A 380 5.39 -12.33 11.27
C GLU A 380 5.31 -10.83 11.01
N GLU A 381 4.41 -10.38 10.14
CA GLU A 381 4.20 -8.96 9.86
C GLU A 381 3.69 -8.20 11.08
N ILE A 382 2.77 -8.81 11.85
CA ILE A 382 2.25 -8.22 13.09
C ILE A 382 3.32 -8.22 14.17
N MET A 383 4.09 -9.32 14.28
CA MET A 383 5.19 -9.42 15.22
C MET A 383 6.24 -8.33 14.94
N ASP A 384 6.69 -8.21 13.70
CA ASP A 384 7.67 -7.20 13.30
C ASP A 384 7.19 -5.78 13.63
N ALA A 385 5.91 -5.47 13.34
CA ALA A 385 5.31 -4.18 13.64
C ALA A 385 5.29 -3.90 15.14
N MET A 386 4.96 -4.90 15.97
CA MET A 386 4.93 -4.76 17.43
C MET A 386 6.33 -4.61 18.03
N LEU A 387 7.33 -5.31 17.47
CA LEU A 387 8.72 -5.17 17.88
C LEU A 387 9.31 -3.83 17.45
N GLU A 388 8.99 -3.34 16.22
CA GLU A 388 9.35 -2.00 15.74
C GLU A 388 8.79 -0.93 16.70
N LEU A 389 7.52 -1.06 17.11
CA LEU A 389 6.90 -0.17 18.10
C LEU A 389 7.71 -0.13 19.41
N PHE A 390 8.09 -1.29 19.95
CA PHE A 390 8.83 -1.34 21.21
C PHE A 390 10.24 -0.71 21.07
N VAL A 391 10.94 -0.97 19.97
CA VAL A 391 12.26 -0.36 19.68
C VAL A 391 12.15 1.17 19.59
N CYS A 392 11.07 1.69 19.04
CA CYS A 392 10.84 3.14 18.99
C CYS A 392 10.61 3.73 20.39
N ILE A 393 9.83 3.04 21.23
CA ILE A 393 9.62 3.41 22.63
C ILE A 393 10.97 3.49 23.38
N GLU A 394 11.81 2.48 23.23
CA GLU A 394 13.14 2.44 23.86
C GLU A 394 14.08 3.54 23.37
N ASN A 395 14.06 3.85 22.06
CA ASN A 395 14.92 4.87 21.48
C ASN A 395 14.52 6.28 21.89
N ASP A 396 13.23 6.56 22.05
CA ASP A 396 12.73 7.85 22.53
C ASP A 396 13.11 8.09 24.00
N GLU A 397 13.12 7.04 24.82
CA GLU A 397 13.65 7.18 26.19
C GLU A 397 15.11 7.63 26.20
N LYS A 398 15.96 7.08 25.34
CA LYS A 398 17.38 7.44 25.24
C LYS A 398 17.61 8.91 24.86
N LYS A 399 16.60 9.59 24.28
CA LYS A 399 16.65 11.02 23.93
C LYS A 399 16.16 11.93 25.07
N GLN A 400 15.53 11.41 26.11
CA GLN A 400 15.01 12.19 27.25
C GLN A 400 16.12 12.56 28.23
N THR A 401 15.97 13.71 28.87
CA THR A 401 16.81 14.01 30.03
C THR A 401 16.44 13.08 31.19
N SER A 402 17.45 12.61 31.93
CA SER A 402 17.26 11.71 33.09
C SER A 402 16.21 12.21 34.11
N ALA A 403 16.00 13.53 34.20
CA ALA A 403 15.05 14.16 35.09
C ALA A 403 13.60 14.07 34.58
N GLU A 404 13.36 14.29 33.28
CA GLU A 404 12.04 14.18 32.64
C GLU A 404 11.51 12.75 32.74
N LEU A 405 12.36 11.76 32.44
CA LEU A 405 12.03 10.35 32.53
C LEU A 405 11.65 9.94 33.97
N LEU A 406 12.41 10.43 34.97
CA LEU A 406 12.14 10.17 36.37
C LEU A 406 10.73 10.67 36.77
N VAL A 407 10.39 11.91 36.35
CA VAL A 407 9.10 12.51 36.65
C VAL A 407 7.96 11.72 36.01
N GLN A 408 8.13 11.24 34.80
CA GLN A 408 7.09 10.46 34.11
C GLN A 408 6.88 9.08 34.74
N LYS A 409 7.94 8.38 35.11
CA LYS A 409 7.85 7.14 35.88
C LYS A 409 7.13 7.35 37.22
N ALA A 410 7.40 8.48 37.89
CA ALA A 410 6.71 8.86 39.12
C ALA A 410 5.19 9.09 38.89
N LEU A 411 4.83 9.78 37.81
CA LEU A 411 3.43 10.03 37.45
C LEU A 411 2.67 8.72 37.13
N SER A 412 3.30 7.76 36.46
CA SER A 412 2.71 6.43 36.22
C SER A 412 2.43 5.69 37.53
N ILE A 413 3.42 5.63 38.44
CA ILE A 413 3.24 4.99 39.75
C ILE A 413 2.13 5.68 40.56
N ILE A 414 2.09 7.01 40.55
CA ILE A 414 1.04 7.78 41.20
C ILE A 414 -0.34 7.41 40.62
N LYS A 415 -0.46 7.35 39.30
CA LYS A 415 -1.72 7.03 38.60
C LYS A 415 -2.19 5.61 38.90
N GLU A 416 -1.31 4.65 39.11
CA GLU A 416 -1.66 3.27 39.44
C GLU A 416 -2.05 3.10 40.92
N CYS A 417 -1.45 3.87 41.83
CA CYS A 417 -1.51 3.64 43.26
C CYS A 417 -2.13 4.79 44.05
N TYR A 418 -2.72 5.83 43.42
CA TYR A 418 -3.27 6.99 44.15
C TYR A 418 -4.41 6.64 45.09
N SER A 419 -5.19 5.58 44.78
CA SER A 419 -6.28 5.07 45.66
C SER A 419 -5.76 4.33 46.89
N ASP A 420 -4.59 3.71 46.77
CA ASP A 420 -4.01 2.83 47.79
C ASP A 420 -3.19 3.59 48.85
N GLY A 421 -3.15 4.93 48.73
CA GLY A 421 -2.51 5.78 49.73
C GLY A 421 -1.00 5.93 49.57
N ILE A 422 -0.47 5.76 48.32
CA ILE A 422 0.94 5.97 48.01
C ILE A 422 1.41 7.35 48.47
N ASN A 423 2.65 7.42 48.97
CA ASN A 423 3.30 8.67 49.38
C ASN A 423 4.59 8.93 48.57
N LEU A 424 5.19 10.12 48.76
CA LEU A 424 6.41 10.53 48.06
C LEU A 424 7.58 9.61 48.38
N GLU A 425 7.71 9.18 49.67
CA GLU A 425 8.78 8.30 50.15
C GLU A 425 8.76 6.95 49.41
N GLU A 426 7.57 6.34 49.37
CA GLU A 426 7.39 5.04 48.70
C GLU A 426 7.63 5.14 47.19
N THR A 427 7.18 6.23 46.55
CA THR A 427 7.41 6.48 45.12
C THR A 427 8.90 6.68 44.86
N ALA A 428 9.58 7.47 45.67
CA ALA A 428 11.01 7.72 45.55
C ALA A 428 11.83 6.42 45.74
N ARG A 429 11.43 5.58 46.71
CA ARG A 429 12.05 4.28 46.96
C ARG A 429 11.91 3.34 45.77
N ARG A 430 10.73 3.26 45.15
CA ARG A 430 10.51 2.44 43.94
C ARG A 430 11.35 2.92 42.75
N LEU A 431 11.64 4.20 42.68
CA LEU A 431 12.44 4.84 41.62
C LEU A 431 13.94 4.94 41.98
N HIS A 432 14.36 4.40 43.12
CA HIS A 432 15.76 4.43 43.63
C HIS A 432 16.36 5.84 43.70
N VAL A 433 15.56 6.83 44.11
CA VAL A 433 15.98 8.23 44.30
C VAL A 433 15.60 8.76 45.68
N THR A 434 16.11 9.91 46.06
CA THR A 434 15.72 10.55 47.33
C THR A 434 14.40 11.30 47.16
N GLU A 435 13.57 11.36 48.23
CA GLU A 435 12.30 12.11 48.25
C GLU A 435 12.49 13.58 47.83
N GLN A 436 13.55 14.22 48.39
CA GLN A 436 13.84 15.61 48.09
C GLN A 436 14.12 15.85 46.61
N TYR A 437 14.86 14.93 45.95
CA TYR A 437 15.14 14.99 44.55
C TYR A 437 13.90 14.80 43.70
N LEU A 438 13.13 13.75 44.01
CA LEU A 438 11.87 13.46 43.28
C LEU A 438 10.86 14.62 43.46
N GLY A 439 10.65 15.11 44.67
CA GLY A 439 9.74 16.23 44.94
C GLY A 439 10.12 17.51 44.19
N THR A 440 11.44 17.80 44.10
CA THR A 440 11.95 18.95 43.35
C THR A 440 11.74 18.82 41.87
N GLN A 441 12.01 17.62 41.30
CA GLN A 441 11.83 17.37 39.86
C GLN A 441 10.35 17.39 39.49
N LEU A 442 9.47 16.74 40.28
CA LEU A 442 8.02 16.77 40.06
C LEU A 442 7.50 18.21 40.00
N LYS A 443 7.87 19.06 40.98
CA LYS A 443 7.44 20.45 41.03
C LYS A 443 7.98 21.28 39.86
N LYS A 444 9.24 21.03 39.46
CA LYS A 444 9.89 21.72 38.34
C LYS A 444 9.19 21.38 37.01
N GLU A 445 8.95 20.10 36.72
CA GLU A 445 8.43 19.64 35.44
C GLU A 445 6.91 19.75 35.30
N THR A 446 6.14 19.52 36.42
CA THR A 446 4.66 19.52 36.39
C THR A 446 4.03 20.81 36.91
N GLY A 447 4.81 21.68 37.53
CA GLY A 447 4.32 22.87 38.24
C GLY A 447 3.54 22.55 39.52
N SER A 448 3.40 21.27 39.94
CA SER A 448 2.58 20.80 41.02
C SER A 448 3.37 19.94 42.02
N SER A 449 3.02 20.00 43.30
CA SER A 449 3.58 19.11 44.31
C SER A 449 2.99 17.69 44.18
N PHE A 450 3.66 16.70 44.76
CA PHE A 450 3.21 15.32 44.79
C PHE A 450 1.78 15.17 45.35
N THR A 451 1.47 15.85 46.42
CA THR A 451 0.13 15.86 47.06
C THR A 451 -0.94 16.49 46.17
N GLU A 452 -0.60 17.55 45.43
CA GLU A 452 -1.52 18.17 44.46
C GLU A 452 -1.79 17.25 43.26
N ILE A 453 -0.80 16.51 42.83
CA ILE A 453 -0.92 15.55 41.73
C ILE A 453 -1.84 14.41 42.14
N ILE A 454 -1.61 13.78 43.31
CA ILE A 454 -2.52 12.73 43.86
C ILE A 454 -3.94 13.24 44.01
N ARG A 455 -4.12 14.44 44.57
CA ARG A 455 -5.46 15.04 44.76
C ARG A 455 -6.16 15.20 43.40
N ARG A 456 -5.46 15.61 42.36
CA ARG A 456 -6.01 15.74 40.99
C ARG A 456 -6.52 14.40 40.45
N TYR A 457 -5.77 13.31 40.60
CA TYR A 457 -6.20 11.98 40.19
C TYR A 457 -7.43 11.49 41.02
N LYS A 458 -7.40 11.66 42.33
CA LYS A 458 -8.52 11.32 43.19
C LYS A 458 -9.81 12.07 42.82
N ILE A 459 -9.72 13.38 42.56
CA ILE A 459 -10.87 14.20 42.15
C ILE A 459 -11.37 13.79 40.77
N ALA A 460 -10.47 13.48 39.81
CA ALA A 460 -10.85 13.00 38.48
C ALA A 460 -11.65 11.68 38.58
N HIS A 461 -11.18 10.75 39.42
CA HIS A 461 -11.88 9.49 39.69
C HIS A 461 -13.25 9.69 40.38
N VAL A 462 -13.33 10.59 41.35
CA VAL A 462 -14.62 10.97 41.96
C VAL A 462 -15.61 11.47 40.92
N LYS A 463 -15.18 12.37 40.04
CA LYS A 463 -16.02 12.89 38.93
C LYS A 463 -16.52 11.78 38.04
N GLN A 464 -15.66 10.84 37.70
CA GLN A 464 -16.02 9.68 36.87
C GLN A 464 -17.04 8.80 37.58
N LEU A 465 -16.80 8.43 38.85
CA LEU A 465 -17.73 7.59 39.62
C LEU A 465 -19.09 8.26 39.83
N LEU A 466 -19.13 9.59 39.97
CA LEU A 466 -20.38 10.34 40.07
C LEU A 466 -21.20 10.34 38.78
N LEU A 467 -20.54 10.27 37.63
CA LEU A 467 -21.21 10.25 36.34
C LEU A 467 -21.63 8.84 35.90
N ASP A 468 -20.82 7.83 36.23
CA ASP A 468 -20.96 6.47 35.72
C ASP A 468 -21.68 5.52 36.68
N THR A 469 -21.96 5.93 37.94
CA THR A 469 -22.51 5.03 38.93
C THR A 469 -23.56 5.71 39.84
N GLU A 470 -24.43 4.91 40.48
CA GLU A 470 -25.40 5.34 41.51
C GLU A 470 -24.89 5.10 42.95
N LEU A 471 -23.58 5.05 43.14
CA LEU A 471 -22.96 4.78 44.42
C LEU A 471 -23.17 5.93 45.42
N LYS A 472 -23.28 5.60 46.72
CA LYS A 472 -23.37 6.60 47.78
C LYS A 472 -22.04 7.35 47.93
N LEU A 473 -22.07 8.63 48.31
CA LEU A 473 -20.87 9.48 48.46
C LEU A 473 -19.78 8.86 49.33
N ASN A 474 -20.16 8.12 50.41
CA ASN A 474 -19.18 7.42 51.24
C ASN A 474 -18.45 6.29 50.47
N GLN A 475 -19.14 5.59 49.60
CA GLN A 475 -18.55 4.53 48.77
C GLN A 475 -17.63 5.13 47.69
N ILE A 476 -18.06 6.21 47.04
CA ILE A 476 -17.26 6.96 46.08
C ILE A 476 -15.99 7.50 46.72
N ALA A 477 -16.06 8.10 47.89
CA ALA A 477 -14.92 8.60 48.65
C ALA A 477 -13.90 7.47 48.93
N SER A 478 -14.40 6.33 49.44
CA SER A 478 -13.54 5.17 49.70
C SER A 478 -12.85 4.61 48.43
N MET A 479 -13.62 4.47 47.34
CA MET A 479 -13.06 3.97 46.06
C MET A 479 -12.05 4.94 45.43
N ALA A 480 -12.24 6.23 45.62
CA ALA A 480 -11.27 7.24 45.14
C ALA A 480 -10.09 7.45 46.12
N GLY A 481 -10.02 6.67 47.20
CA GLY A 481 -8.91 6.70 48.16
C GLY A 481 -8.96 7.88 49.14
N PHE A 482 -10.15 8.46 49.43
CA PHE A 482 -10.32 9.46 50.47
C PHE A 482 -10.72 8.78 51.80
N SER A 483 -10.10 9.22 52.90
CA SER A 483 -10.41 8.70 54.24
C SER A 483 -11.71 9.21 54.81
N ASP A 484 -12.17 10.41 54.43
CA ASP A 484 -13.44 11.03 54.81
C ASP A 484 -14.11 11.71 53.61
N PRO A 485 -15.42 11.55 53.38
CA PRO A 485 -16.18 12.27 52.35
C PRO A 485 -16.06 13.80 52.44
N LYS A 486 -15.81 14.35 53.65
CA LYS A 486 -15.58 15.78 53.82
C LYS A 486 -14.30 16.29 53.19
N ASP A 487 -13.27 15.44 53.06
CA ASP A 487 -12.00 15.81 52.44
C ASP A 487 -12.11 15.80 50.90
N MET A 488 -13.09 15.12 50.36
CA MET A 488 -13.46 15.14 48.95
C MET A 488 -14.11 16.48 48.53
N SER A 489 -14.76 17.19 49.49
CA SER A 489 -15.51 18.43 49.24
C SER A 489 -14.69 19.70 49.39
N LYS A 490 -13.44 19.59 49.88
CA LYS A 490 -12.47 20.69 50.00
C LYS A 490 -11.63 20.77 48.73
#